data_24a7d2c9ae6cdba947418d15b447921b
#
_entry.id   24a7d2c9ae6cdba947418d15b447921b
#
_cell.length_a   1.000
_cell.length_b   1.000
_cell.length_c   1.000
_cell.angle_alpha   90.00
_cell.angle_beta   90.00
_cell.angle_gamma   90.00
#
_symmetry.space_group_name_H-M   'P 1'
#
loop_
_entity.id
_entity.type
_entity.pdbx_description
1 polymer ?
#
loop_
_entity_poly.entity_id
_entity_poly.type
_entity_poly.pdbx_seq_one_letter_code
_entity_poly.pdbx_strand_id
1 'polypeptide(L)'
;MEAPDFELSSNNRTLQKHKATYTQIIAFGFLVIIVVGAGLLSLPISSKDNTWTSYFDSLFTATSATCVTGLDLFDTYTHWSVFGQLVILLMIQIGGLGFMSVITTVSIFMGRRISLHERKLLMQSAGNTKLSGMIQLVRRIFFGTLIFESAGAILLATRFCPEMGFLEGIYNAIFHSISAFCNAGFDLMGKFEPNSSLIHYQSDPVVNLTICGLIVIGGLGFMVWNNIIKAKLDFKHYSLHTKIVLSITAVLLISSTVLFFICLLYTSPS
;
A
#
# COMPACT_ATOMS: atom_id res chain seq x y z
N MET A 1 -34.83 -54.94 44.87
CA MET A 1 -33.36 -55.05 44.69
C MET A 1 -33.08 -54.59 43.27
N GLU A 2 -32.99 -53.25 43.08
CA GLU A 2 -32.71 -52.60 41.80
C GLU A 2 -31.20 -52.41 41.68
N ALA A 3 -30.64 -52.84 40.57
CA ALA A 3 -29.23 -52.65 40.23
C ALA A 3 -28.99 -51.21 39.77
N PRO A 4 -27.90 -50.54 40.16
CA PRO A 4 -27.60 -49.17 39.68
C PRO A 4 -27.02 -49.21 38.25
N ASP A 5 -27.68 -48.46 37.35
CA ASP A 5 -27.21 -48.18 36.01
C ASP A 5 -25.91 -47.37 36.05
N PHE A 6 -24.85 -47.98 35.53
CA PHE A 6 -23.55 -47.37 35.40
C PHE A 6 -23.52 -46.59 34.06
N GLU A 7 -23.89 -45.31 34.11
CA GLU A 7 -23.73 -44.39 32.96
C GLU A 7 -22.24 -44.18 32.68
N LEU A 8 -21.76 -44.82 31.61
CA LEU A 8 -20.46 -44.51 30.99
C LEU A 8 -20.56 -43.13 30.34
N SER A 9 -20.21 -42.09 31.09
CA SER A 9 -19.97 -40.75 30.53
C SER A 9 -18.85 -40.81 29.51
N SER A 10 -19.20 -40.97 28.25
CA SER A 10 -18.33 -40.88 27.11
C SER A 10 -17.80 -39.43 27.02
N ASN A 11 -16.61 -39.22 27.54
CA ASN A 11 -15.87 -37.99 27.50
C ASN A 11 -15.40 -37.71 26.03
N ASN A 12 -16.33 -37.40 25.16
CA ASN A 12 -16.05 -36.88 23.83
C ASN A 12 -15.54 -35.43 23.95
N ARG A 13 -14.29 -35.27 24.38
CA ARG A 13 -13.53 -34.06 24.10
C ARG A 13 -13.31 -34.02 22.58
N THR A 14 -14.30 -33.57 21.84
CA THR A 14 -14.13 -33.09 20.49
C THR A 14 -13.06 -32.01 20.54
N LEU A 15 -11.87 -32.33 20.02
CA LEU A 15 -10.82 -31.37 19.71
C LEU A 15 -11.47 -30.29 18.83
N GLN A 16 -11.91 -29.21 19.45
CA GLN A 16 -12.31 -27.99 18.73
C GLN A 16 -11.09 -27.57 17.93
N LYS A 17 -11.03 -27.95 16.66
CA LYS A 17 -10.10 -27.37 15.71
C LYS A 17 -10.33 -25.86 15.77
N HIS A 18 -9.43 -25.15 16.42
CA HIS A 18 -9.40 -23.70 16.42
C HIS A 18 -9.32 -23.25 14.96
N LYS A 19 -10.47 -22.90 14.37
CA LYS A 19 -10.50 -22.27 13.07
C LYS A 19 -9.88 -20.88 13.23
N ALA A 20 -8.75 -20.66 12.58
CA ALA A 20 -8.09 -19.35 12.58
C ALA A 20 -9.11 -18.25 12.24
N THR A 21 -9.13 -17.20 13.04
CA THR A 21 -9.97 -16.03 12.79
C THR A 21 -9.50 -15.35 11.50
N TYR A 22 -10.43 -14.72 10.76
CA TYR A 22 -10.08 -14.01 9.52
C TYR A 22 -8.96 -12.99 9.72
N THR A 23 -8.93 -12.28 10.85
CA THR A 23 -7.86 -11.36 11.21
C THR A 23 -6.50 -12.05 11.36
N GLN A 24 -6.46 -13.25 11.95
CA GLN A 24 -5.24 -14.05 12.08
C GLN A 24 -4.72 -14.49 10.71
N ILE A 25 -5.59 -14.86 9.79
CA ILE A 25 -5.20 -15.24 8.41
C ILE A 25 -4.59 -14.04 7.68
N ILE A 26 -5.18 -12.84 7.83
CA ILE A 26 -4.66 -11.60 7.26
C ILE A 26 -3.29 -11.27 7.85
N ALA A 27 -3.16 -11.28 9.17
CA ALA A 27 -1.90 -10.99 9.85
C ALA A 27 -0.79 -11.99 9.47
N PHE A 28 -1.13 -13.28 9.38
CA PHE A 28 -0.19 -14.31 8.94
C PHE A 28 0.24 -14.12 7.48
N GLY A 29 -0.69 -13.69 6.60
CA GLY A 29 -0.37 -13.38 5.21
C GLY A 29 0.65 -12.24 5.09
N PHE A 30 0.46 -11.15 5.83
CA PHE A 30 1.44 -10.06 5.88
C PHE A 30 2.79 -10.51 6.45
N LEU A 31 2.79 -11.32 7.52
CA LEU A 31 4.01 -11.87 8.09
C LEU A 31 4.80 -12.70 7.06
N VAL A 32 4.13 -13.56 6.31
CA VAL A 32 4.77 -14.36 5.25
C VAL A 32 5.38 -13.47 4.18
N ILE A 33 4.68 -12.43 3.72
CA ILE A 33 5.19 -11.48 2.73
C ILE A 33 6.45 -10.79 3.26
N ILE A 34 6.44 -10.31 4.49
CA ILE A 34 7.57 -9.63 5.13
C ILE A 34 8.78 -10.57 5.23
N VAL A 35 8.59 -11.79 5.73
CA VAL A 35 9.68 -12.77 5.89
C VAL A 35 10.28 -13.18 4.54
N VAL A 36 9.43 -13.44 3.53
CA VAL A 36 9.90 -13.78 2.18
C VAL A 36 10.60 -12.58 1.53
N GLY A 37 10.03 -11.38 1.65
CA GLY A 37 10.65 -10.15 1.15
C GLY A 37 11.98 -9.85 1.81
N ALA A 38 12.11 -10.01 3.14
CA ALA A 38 13.36 -9.88 3.86
C ALA A 38 14.42 -10.89 3.37
N GLY A 39 14.01 -12.14 3.13
CA GLY A 39 14.89 -13.15 2.54
C GLY A 39 15.38 -12.78 1.15
N LEU A 40 14.50 -12.23 0.29
CA LEU A 40 14.90 -11.77 -1.04
C LEU A 40 15.83 -10.56 -0.97
N LEU A 41 15.56 -9.60 -0.09
CA LEU A 41 16.37 -8.40 0.08
C LEU A 41 17.75 -8.71 0.72
N SER A 42 17.87 -9.76 1.54
CA SER A 42 19.17 -10.15 2.11
C SER A 42 20.14 -10.77 1.11
N LEU A 43 19.65 -11.20 -0.08
CA LEU A 43 20.49 -11.81 -1.11
C LEU A 43 21.48 -10.79 -1.73
N PRO A 44 22.69 -11.23 -2.11
CA PRO A 44 23.68 -10.35 -2.74
C PRO A 44 23.18 -9.67 -4.03
N ILE A 45 22.31 -10.35 -4.79
CA ILE A 45 21.71 -9.80 -6.01
C ILE A 45 20.84 -8.56 -5.75
N SER A 46 20.34 -8.40 -4.53
CA SER A 46 19.49 -7.26 -4.12
C SER A 46 20.30 -6.03 -3.75
N SER A 47 21.60 -6.17 -3.43
CA SER A 47 22.52 -5.07 -3.14
C SER A 47 23.29 -4.65 -4.39
N LYS A 48 23.59 -3.35 -4.55
CA LYS A 48 24.46 -2.85 -5.63
C LYS A 48 25.89 -3.35 -5.52
N ASP A 49 26.37 -3.52 -4.29
CA ASP A 49 27.73 -3.99 -4.02
C ASP A 49 27.88 -5.52 -4.13
N ASN A 50 26.81 -6.24 -4.49
CA ASN A 50 26.74 -7.70 -4.51
C ASN A 50 27.17 -8.36 -3.19
N THR A 51 26.95 -7.68 -2.08
CA THR A 51 27.22 -8.17 -0.71
C THR A 51 25.94 -8.63 -0.03
N TRP A 52 26.06 -9.54 0.92
CA TRP A 52 24.93 -9.94 1.76
C TRP A 52 24.54 -8.77 2.67
N THR A 53 23.29 -8.33 2.57
CA THR A 53 22.73 -7.39 3.53
C THR A 53 22.27 -8.15 4.78
N SER A 54 22.49 -7.58 5.97
CA SER A 54 22.02 -8.18 7.22
C SER A 54 20.53 -8.52 7.12
N TYR A 55 20.16 -9.71 7.57
CA TYR A 55 18.76 -10.15 7.54
C TYR A 55 17.85 -9.22 8.36
N PHE A 56 18.34 -8.68 9.48
CA PHE A 56 17.56 -7.75 10.31
C PHE A 56 17.32 -6.41 9.61
N ASP A 57 18.29 -5.89 8.89
CA ASP A 57 18.16 -4.65 8.11
C ASP A 57 17.21 -4.85 6.92
N SER A 58 17.34 -6.01 6.25
CA SER A 58 16.42 -6.44 5.20
C SER A 58 14.99 -6.65 5.73
N LEU A 59 14.85 -7.18 6.94
CA LEU A 59 13.56 -7.37 7.61
C LEU A 59 12.90 -6.03 7.96
N PHE A 60 13.70 -5.06 8.42
CA PHE A 60 13.21 -3.71 8.69
C PHE A 60 12.68 -3.06 7.40
N THR A 61 13.48 -3.06 6.33
CA THR A 61 13.08 -2.50 5.02
C THR A 61 11.86 -3.22 4.45
N ALA A 62 11.82 -4.56 4.53
CA ALA A 62 10.68 -5.36 4.10
C ALA A 62 9.41 -5.04 4.89
N THR A 63 9.52 -4.86 6.19
CA THR A 63 8.40 -4.47 7.06
C THR A 63 7.91 -3.07 6.69
N SER A 64 8.84 -2.12 6.54
CA SER A 64 8.53 -0.75 6.15
C SER A 64 7.83 -0.69 4.80
N ALA A 65 8.32 -1.39 3.79
CA ALA A 65 7.72 -1.44 2.46
C ALA A 65 6.32 -2.08 2.48
N THR A 66 6.16 -3.21 3.19
CA THR A 66 4.87 -3.94 3.24
C THR A 66 3.84 -3.21 4.09
N CYS A 67 4.25 -2.60 5.20
CA CYS A 67 3.35 -1.82 6.07
C CYS A 67 3.20 -0.36 5.61
N VAL A 68 3.90 0.02 4.53
CA VAL A 68 3.80 1.34 3.91
C VAL A 68 4.13 2.46 4.91
N THR A 69 5.24 2.29 5.66
CA THR A 69 5.63 3.24 6.71
C THR A 69 6.61 4.32 6.23
N GLY A 70 7.40 4.03 5.18
CA GLY A 70 8.35 4.97 4.60
C GLY A 70 9.63 5.19 5.42
N LEU A 71 9.94 4.27 6.33
CA LEU A 71 11.18 4.30 7.08
C LEU A 71 12.20 3.41 6.38
N ASP A 72 13.35 3.94 6.08
CA ASP A 72 14.47 3.22 5.50
C ASP A 72 15.73 3.34 6.35
N LEU A 73 16.55 2.28 6.34
CA LEU A 73 17.87 2.26 6.96
C LEU A 73 18.96 2.65 5.96
N PHE A 74 18.70 2.42 4.69
CA PHE A 74 19.60 2.68 3.59
C PHE A 74 18.83 3.43 2.50
N ASP A 75 19.48 4.40 1.90
CA ASP A 75 18.94 5.06 0.73
C ASP A 75 18.60 4.02 -0.36
N THR A 76 17.36 4.08 -0.87
CA THR A 76 16.84 3.05 -1.76
C THR A 76 17.57 3.00 -3.10
N TYR A 77 18.04 4.13 -3.59
CA TYR A 77 18.80 4.17 -4.85
C TYR A 77 20.23 3.71 -4.68
N THR A 78 20.92 4.15 -3.63
CA THR A 78 22.37 3.91 -3.48
C THR A 78 22.67 2.49 -3.03
N HIS A 79 21.88 1.91 -2.14
CA HIS A 79 22.12 0.58 -1.58
C HIS A 79 21.51 -0.56 -2.40
N TRP A 80 20.24 -0.43 -2.84
CA TRP A 80 19.54 -1.52 -3.49
C TRP A 80 19.79 -1.54 -5.00
N SER A 81 20.09 -2.74 -5.54
CA SER A 81 20.10 -2.99 -6.97
C SER A 81 18.71 -2.83 -7.59
N VAL A 82 18.61 -2.79 -8.92
CA VAL A 82 17.31 -2.76 -9.60
C VAL A 82 16.42 -3.93 -9.16
N PHE A 83 16.99 -5.12 -8.91
CA PHE A 83 16.25 -6.25 -8.39
C PHE A 83 15.69 -5.97 -6.98
N GLY A 84 16.53 -5.45 -6.06
CA GLY A 84 16.10 -5.07 -4.71
C GLY A 84 15.01 -3.99 -4.73
N GLN A 85 15.18 -2.96 -5.57
CA GLN A 85 14.18 -1.91 -5.75
C GLN A 85 12.84 -2.45 -6.28
N LEU A 86 12.86 -3.41 -7.22
CA LEU A 86 11.64 -4.07 -7.71
C LEU A 86 10.96 -4.92 -6.63
N VAL A 87 11.74 -5.61 -5.79
CA VAL A 87 11.19 -6.34 -4.63
C VAL A 87 10.51 -5.37 -3.67
N ILE A 88 11.16 -4.25 -3.33
CA ILE A 88 10.56 -3.20 -2.49
C ILE A 88 9.27 -2.67 -3.12
N LEU A 89 9.28 -2.35 -4.42
CA LEU A 89 8.12 -1.84 -5.14
C LEU A 89 6.94 -2.83 -5.12
N LEU A 90 7.20 -4.12 -5.33
CA LEU A 90 6.18 -5.16 -5.23
C LEU A 90 5.60 -5.27 -3.82
N MET A 91 6.44 -5.15 -2.78
CA MET A 91 5.98 -5.18 -1.39
C MET A 91 5.12 -3.96 -1.06
N ILE A 92 5.50 -2.76 -1.55
CA ILE A 92 4.71 -1.54 -1.45
C ILE A 92 3.34 -1.73 -2.12
N GLN A 93 3.31 -2.29 -3.32
CA GLN A 93 2.07 -2.51 -4.07
C GLN A 93 1.14 -3.52 -3.36
N ILE A 94 1.71 -4.61 -2.84
CA ILE A 94 0.93 -5.61 -2.07
C ILE A 94 0.41 -5.00 -0.76
N GLY A 95 1.23 -4.22 -0.07
CA GLY A 95 0.87 -3.53 1.17
C GLY A 95 -0.22 -2.48 0.97
N GLY A 96 -0.03 -1.56 0.03
CA GLY A 96 -0.95 -0.47 -0.27
C GLY A 96 -2.31 -0.92 -0.78
N LEU A 97 -2.36 -1.94 -1.65
CA LEU A 97 -3.62 -2.52 -2.10
C LEU A 97 -4.26 -3.46 -1.07
N GLY A 98 -3.49 -3.92 -0.09
CA GLY A 98 -3.86 -4.98 0.83
C GLY A 98 -3.76 -6.38 0.17
N PHE A 99 -3.04 -7.29 0.83
CA PHE A 99 -2.70 -8.59 0.26
C PHE A 99 -3.91 -9.41 -0.19
N MET A 100 -5.05 -9.29 0.50
CA MET A 100 -6.28 -10.00 0.11
C MET A 100 -6.86 -9.50 -1.21
N SER A 101 -6.75 -8.19 -1.49
CA SER A 101 -7.15 -7.63 -2.79
C SER A 101 -6.26 -8.14 -3.92
N VAL A 102 -4.95 -8.26 -3.65
CA VAL A 102 -3.97 -8.79 -4.61
C VAL A 102 -4.23 -10.27 -4.89
N ILE A 103 -4.37 -11.12 -3.86
CA ILE A 103 -4.68 -12.56 -4.04
C ILE A 103 -5.98 -12.75 -4.80
N THR A 104 -7.01 -11.96 -4.49
CA THR A 104 -8.28 -12.06 -5.21
C THR A 104 -8.15 -11.64 -6.65
N THR A 105 -7.38 -10.59 -6.93
CA THR A 105 -7.11 -10.13 -8.30
C THR A 105 -6.41 -11.23 -9.10
N VAL A 106 -5.35 -11.84 -8.55
CA VAL A 106 -4.65 -12.97 -9.17
C VAL A 106 -5.61 -14.15 -9.41
N SER A 107 -6.44 -14.48 -8.42
CA SER A 107 -7.43 -15.57 -8.54
C SER A 107 -8.45 -15.31 -9.64
N ILE A 108 -8.89 -14.07 -9.82
CA ILE A 108 -9.80 -13.67 -10.91
C ILE A 108 -9.12 -13.82 -12.27
N PHE A 109 -7.86 -13.37 -12.41
CA PHE A 109 -7.10 -13.52 -13.67
C PHE A 109 -6.84 -14.98 -14.03
N MET A 110 -6.64 -15.86 -13.03
CA MET A 110 -6.50 -17.31 -13.22
C MET A 110 -7.83 -18.02 -13.51
N GLY A 111 -8.96 -17.30 -13.57
CA GLY A 111 -10.28 -17.87 -13.82
C GLY A 111 -10.84 -18.75 -12.68
N ARG A 112 -10.23 -18.73 -11.49
CA ARG A 112 -10.72 -19.48 -10.32
C ARG A 112 -12.01 -18.90 -9.78
N ARG A 113 -12.95 -19.78 -9.38
CA ARG A 113 -14.15 -19.37 -8.67
C ARG A 113 -13.79 -19.02 -7.22
N ILE A 114 -14.03 -17.78 -6.83
CA ILE A 114 -13.78 -17.31 -5.47
C ILE A 114 -14.83 -17.90 -4.52
N SER A 115 -14.37 -18.63 -3.51
CA SER A 115 -15.23 -19.29 -2.53
C SER A 115 -15.91 -18.28 -1.60
N LEU A 116 -16.96 -18.71 -0.89
CA LEU A 116 -17.63 -17.87 0.13
C LEU A 116 -16.70 -17.48 1.27
N HIS A 117 -15.74 -18.34 1.61
CA HIS A 117 -14.74 -18.08 2.64
C HIS A 117 -13.78 -16.94 2.23
N GLU A 118 -13.25 -16.98 1.01
CA GLU A 118 -12.41 -15.93 0.44
C GLU A 118 -13.15 -14.59 0.34
N ARG A 119 -14.44 -14.60 -0.02
CA ARG A 119 -15.26 -13.37 -0.03
C ARG A 119 -15.43 -12.77 1.37
N LYS A 120 -15.54 -13.59 2.43
CA LYS A 120 -15.59 -13.09 3.81
C LYS A 120 -14.27 -12.49 4.25
N LEU A 121 -13.14 -13.08 3.88
CA LEU A 121 -11.80 -12.51 4.14
C LEU A 121 -11.63 -11.15 3.47
N LEU A 122 -12.03 -11.04 2.19
CA LEU A 122 -12.04 -9.77 1.46
C LEU A 122 -12.91 -8.72 2.11
N MET A 123 -14.11 -9.10 2.53
CA MET A 123 -15.04 -8.22 3.20
C MET A 123 -14.39 -7.60 4.45
N GLN A 124 -13.71 -8.41 5.24
CA GLN A 124 -13.05 -7.95 6.46
C GLN A 124 -11.81 -7.10 6.17
N SER A 125 -10.98 -7.48 5.19
CA SER A 125 -9.79 -6.71 4.81
C SER A 125 -10.14 -5.35 4.19
N ALA A 126 -11.24 -5.26 3.44
CA ALA A 126 -11.70 -4.02 2.80
C ALA A 126 -12.61 -3.16 3.69
N GLY A 127 -12.87 -3.58 4.94
CA GLY A 127 -13.77 -2.85 5.86
C GLY A 127 -15.23 -2.78 5.39
N ASN A 128 -15.66 -3.70 4.52
CA ASN A 128 -17.01 -3.69 3.92
C ASN A 128 -17.95 -4.66 4.64
N THR A 129 -19.22 -4.29 4.77
CA THR A 129 -20.24 -5.11 5.45
C THR A 129 -21.06 -5.99 4.51
N LYS A 130 -20.93 -5.83 3.18
CA LYS A 130 -21.75 -6.56 2.19
C LYS A 130 -20.90 -7.53 1.37
N LEU A 131 -21.30 -8.82 1.38
CA LEU A 131 -20.68 -9.86 0.56
C LEU A 131 -20.95 -9.69 -0.96
N SER A 132 -22.09 -9.10 -1.29
CA SER A 132 -22.49 -8.88 -2.67
C SER A 132 -21.66 -7.78 -3.31
N GLY A 133 -21.08 -8.07 -4.48
CA GLY A 133 -20.30 -7.09 -5.25
C GLY A 133 -18.82 -6.97 -4.86
N MET A 134 -18.29 -7.82 -3.95
CA MET A 134 -16.87 -7.78 -3.56
C MET A 134 -15.92 -7.97 -4.73
N ILE A 135 -16.22 -8.90 -5.65
CA ILE A 135 -15.40 -9.14 -6.84
C ILE A 135 -15.36 -7.89 -7.75
N GLN A 136 -16.52 -7.23 -7.91
CA GLN A 136 -16.57 -5.99 -8.69
C GLN A 136 -15.81 -4.86 -8.00
N LEU A 137 -15.83 -4.80 -6.67
CA LEU A 137 -15.05 -3.84 -5.89
C LEU A 137 -13.56 -4.05 -6.11
N VAL A 138 -13.05 -5.27 -5.94
CA VAL A 138 -11.64 -5.60 -6.15
C VAL A 138 -11.19 -5.27 -7.58
N ARG A 139 -12.00 -5.60 -8.59
CA ARG A 139 -11.69 -5.23 -9.97
C ARG A 139 -11.61 -3.72 -10.17
N ARG A 140 -12.52 -2.95 -9.56
CA ARG A 140 -12.48 -1.48 -9.62
C ARG A 140 -11.27 -0.92 -8.88
N ILE A 141 -10.90 -1.48 -7.74
CA ILE A 141 -9.69 -1.12 -7.01
C ILE A 141 -8.48 -1.31 -7.93
N PHE A 142 -8.30 -2.49 -8.50
CA PHE A 142 -7.15 -2.81 -9.34
C PHE A 142 -7.05 -1.87 -10.57
N PHE A 143 -8.13 -1.74 -11.35
CA PHE A 143 -8.10 -0.86 -12.52
C PHE A 143 -8.01 0.62 -12.14
N GLY A 144 -8.66 1.05 -11.06
CA GLY A 144 -8.58 2.42 -10.57
C GLY A 144 -7.16 2.77 -10.14
N THR A 145 -6.50 1.90 -9.38
CA THR A 145 -5.09 2.05 -8.99
C THR A 145 -4.20 2.17 -10.23
N LEU A 146 -4.33 1.24 -11.18
CA LEU A 146 -3.52 1.25 -12.40
C LEU A 146 -3.70 2.55 -13.19
N ILE A 147 -4.92 3.09 -13.28
CA ILE A 147 -5.20 4.35 -13.98
C ILE A 147 -4.51 5.52 -13.28
N PHE A 148 -4.63 5.64 -11.94
CA PHE A 148 -4.03 6.75 -11.20
C PHE A 148 -2.51 6.65 -11.18
N GLU A 149 -1.95 5.47 -10.96
CA GLU A 149 -0.50 5.24 -11.00
C GLU A 149 0.07 5.51 -12.40
N SER A 150 -0.60 5.07 -13.45
CA SER A 150 -0.16 5.36 -14.83
C SER A 150 -0.24 6.86 -15.16
N ALA A 151 -1.31 7.53 -14.76
CA ALA A 151 -1.45 8.98 -14.97
C ALA A 151 -0.36 9.76 -14.21
N GLY A 152 -0.11 9.40 -12.95
CA GLY A 152 0.97 9.98 -12.15
C GLY A 152 2.35 9.72 -12.76
N ALA A 153 2.62 8.48 -13.19
CA ALA A 153 3.87 8.13 -13.84
C ALA A 153 4.09 8.93 -15.15
N ILE A 154 3.05 9.12 -15.96
CA ILE A 154 3.14 9.93 -17.19
C ILE A 154 3.48 11.39 -16.83
N LEU A 155 2.81 11.98 -15.83
CA LEU A 155 3.08 13.36 -15.41
C LEU A 155 4.51 13.52 -14.87
N LEU A 156 4.97 12.60 -13.99
CA LEU A 156 6.32 12.61 -13.47
C LEU A 156 7.37 12.39 -14.56
N ALA A 157 7.11 11.50 -15.52
CA ALA A 157 8.01 11.24 -16.64
C ALA A 157 8.29 12.51 -17.47
N THR A 158 7.34 13.45 -17.58
CA THR A 158 7.56 14.72 -18.29
C THR A 158 8.68 15.56 -17.66
N ARG A 159 8.96 15.35 -16.37
CA ARG A 159 10.01 16.05 -15.62
C ARG A 159 11.28 15.22 -15.45
N PHE A 160 11.13 13.92 -15.17
CA PHE A 160 12.27 13.05 -14.92
C PHE A 160 13.02 12.63 -16.18
N CYS A 161 12.31 12.39 -17.30
CA CYS A 161 12.98 11.97 -18.56
C CYS A 161 13.96 13.00 -19.13
N PRO A 162 13.67 14.33 -19.13
CA PRO A 162 14.64 15.32 -19.60
C PRO A 162 15.94 15.37 -18.79
N GLU A 163 15.88 15.10 -17.48
CA GLU A 163 17.03 15.22 -16.59
C GLU A 163 17.81 13.91 -16.42
N MET A 164 17.11 12.77 -16.36
CA MET A 164 17.70 11.46 -16.07
C MET A 164 17.91 10.60 -17.33
N GLY A 165 17.35 11.02 -18.46
CA GLY A 165 17.27 10.20 -19.67
C GLY A 165 15.99 9.36 -19.72
N PHE A 166 15.64 8.89 -20.92
CA PHE A 166 14.31 8.32 -21.19
C PHE A 166 13.99 7.06 -20.36
N LEU A 167 14.88 6.06 -20.35
CA LEU A 167 14.62 4.79 -19.65
C LEU A 167 14.64 4.95 -18.13
N GLU A 168 15.64 5.64 -17.62
CA GLU A 168 15.77 5.85 -16.19
C GLU A 168 14.71 6.80 -15.66
N GLY A 169 14.36 7.84 -16.43
CA GLY A 169 13.27 8.75 -16.08
C GLY A 169 11.91 8.07 -15.99
N ILE A 170 11.59 7.16 -16.93
CA ILE A 170 10.35 6.36 -16.87
C ILE A 170 10.35 5.43 -15.64
N TYR A 171 11.46 4.75 -15.38
CA TYR A 171 11.60 3.86 -14.24
C TYR A 171 11.37 4.61 -12.91
N ASN A 172 12.03 5.75 -12.74
CA ASN A 172 11.85 6.61 -11.58
C ASN A 172 10.41 7.15 -11.48
N ALA A 173 9.79 7.54 -12.59
CA ALA A 173 8.42 8.04 -12.62
C ALA A 173 7.42 6.97 -12.18
N ILE A 174 7.58 5.72 -12.63
CA ILE A 174 6.73 4.59 -12.22
C ILE A 174 6.92 4.29 -10.74
N PHE A 175 8.18 4.23 -10.27
CA PHE A 175 8.50 3.93 -8.88
C PHE A 175 7.87 4.97 -7.94
N HIS A 176 8.09 6.28 -8.20
CA HIS A 176 7.55 7.35 -7.38
C HIS A 176 6.03 7.45 -7.46
N SER A 177 5.44 7.17 -8.62
CA SER A 177 3.98 7.17 -8.75
C SER A 177 3.34 6.08 -7.88
N ILE A 178 3.87 4.86 -7.89
CA ILE A 178 3.41 3.76 -7.06
C ILE A 178 3.65 4.06 -5.58
N SER A 179 4.86 4.51 -5.22
CA SER A 179 5.22 4.85 -3.85
C SER A 179 4.30 5.94 -3.28
N ALA A 180 4.05 7.00 -4.04
CA ALA A 180 3.17 8.10 -3.63
C ALA A 180 1.71 7.67 -3.51
N PHE A 181 1.19 6.92 -4.49
CA PHE A 181 -0.19 6.43 -4.47
C PHE A 181 -0.44 5.48 -3.29
N CYS A 182 0.49 4.58 -3.01
CA CYS A 182 0.43 3.69 -1.86
C CYS A 182 0.75 4.39 -0.52
N ASN A 183 1.16 5.67 -0.52
CA ASN A 183 1.65 6.41 0.66
C ASN A 183 2.89 5.75 1.32
N ALA A 184 3.76 5.16 0.50
CA ALA A 184 4.88 4.36 1.00
C ALA A 184 6.09 5.19 1.44
N GLY A 185 6.34 6.34 0.80
CA GLY A 185 7.43 7.24 1.16
C GLY A 185 8.82 6.81 0.68
N PHE A 186 8.96 5.71 -0.02
CA PHE A 186 10.22 5.30 -0.65
C PHE A 186 10.47 6.09 -1.94
N ASP A 187 11.72 6.50 -2.18
CA ASP A 187 12.15 7.24 -3.36
C ASP A 187 13.46 6.71 -3.95
N LEU A 188 13.80 7.17 -5.14
CA LEU A 188 15.03 6.83 -5.85
C LEU A 188 15.87 8.08 -6.15
N MET A 189 15.68 9.18 -5.42
CA MET A 189 16.38 10.45 -5.65
C MET A 189 17.79 10.47 -5.09
N GLY A 190 18.20 9.46 -4.37
CA GLY A 190 19.61 9.25 -3.97
C GLY A 190 20.62 9.26 -5.12
N LYS A 191 20.12 9.29 -6.37
CA LYS A 191 20.93 9.54 -7.56
C LYS A 191 21.57 10.93 -7.55
N PHE A 192 20.86 11.96 -7.12
CA PHE A 192 21.37 13.33 -7.07
C PHE A 192 22.21 13.55 -5.81
N GLU A 193 21.66 13.19 -4.67
CA GLU A 193 22.34 13.28 -3.39
C GLU A 193 21.74 12.22 -2.45
N PRO A 194 22.55 11.41 -1.75
CA PRO A 194 22.05 10.39 -0.84
C PRO A 194 21.12 10.97 0.21
N ASN A 195 19.98 10.33 0.44
CA ASN A 195 18.92 10.72 1.38
C ASN A 195 18.32 12.12 1.10
N SER A 196 18.45 12.66 -0.11
CA SER A 196 17.89 13.97 -0.47
C SER A 196 16.39 13.94 -0.74
N SER A 197 15.82 12.78 -0.96
CA SER A 197 14.41 12.62 -1.32
C SER A 197 14.03 13.54 -2.49
N LEU A 198 12.85 14.12 -2.51
CA LEU A 198 12.37 15.02 -3.58
C LEU A 198 12.82 16.49 -3.44
N ILE A 199 13.82 16.79 -2.60
CA ILE A 199 14.31 18.17 -2.37
C ILE A 199 14.78 18.82 -3.68
N HIS A 200 15.39 18.06 -4.58
CA HIS A 200 15.81 18.55 -5.90
C HIS A 200 14.66 19.16 -6.70
N TYR A 201 13.44 18.64 -6.53
CA TYR A 201 12.23 19.08 -7.22
C TYR A 201 11.32 19.99 -6.36
N GLN A 202 11.84 20.57 -5.25
CA GLN A 202 11.04 21.41 -4.36
C GLN A 202 10.35 22.59 -5.04
N SER A 203 10.96 23.13 -6.10
CA SER A 203 10.42 24.26 -6.86
C SER A 203 9.63 23.85 -8.11
N ASP A 204 9.51 22.53 -8.40
CA ASP A 204 8.74 22.06 -9.55
C ASP A 204 7.28 21.79 -9.17
N PRO A 205 6.33 22.64 -9.66
CA PRO A 205 4.93 22.49 -9.30
C PRO A 205 4.31 21.21 -9.87
N VAL A 206 4.80 20.69 -11.01
CA VAL A 206 4.25 19.48 -11.63
C VAL A 206 4.57 18.26 -10.76
N VAL A 207 5.81 18.12 -10.32
CA VAL A 207 6.23 17.02 -9.44
C VAL A 207 5.47 17.09 -8.13
N ASN A 208 5.49 18.26 -7.47
CA ASN A 208 4.87 18.43 -6.16
C ASN A 208 3.35 18.18 -6.19
N LEU A 209 2.63 18.78 -7.14
CA LEU A 209 1.18 18.58 -7.26
C LEU A 209 0.81 17.15 -7.63
N THR A 210 1.62 16.48 -8.48
CA THR A 210 1.38 15.08 -8.86
C THR A 210 1.55 14.16 -7.64
N ILE A 211 2.65 14.30 -6.91
CA ILE A 211 2.92 13.49 -5.70
C ILE A 211 1.86 13.73 -4.63
N CYS A 212 1.58 15.01 -4.29
CA CYS A 212 0.53 15.35 -3.32
C CYS A 212 -0.85 14.82 -3.75
N GLY A 213 -1.18 14.95 -5.03
CA GLY A 213 -2.43 14.42 -5.58
C GLY A 213 -2.55 12.91 -5.45
N LEU A 214 -1.48 12.17 -5.76
CA LEU A 214 -1.43 10.71 -5.63
C LEU A 214 -1.59 10.28 -4.17
N ILE A 215 -0.86 10.92 -3.23
CA ILE A 215 -0.97 10.69 -1.79
C ILE A 215 -2.40 10.87 -1.30
N VAL A 216 -3.03 11.99 -1.66
CA VAL A 216 -4.41 12.28 -1.24
C VAL A 216 -5.38 11.26 -1.82
N ILE A 217 -5.30 11.00 -3.14
CA ILE A 217 -6.20 10.06 -3.81
C ILE A 217 -6.03 8.65 -3.24
N GLY A 218 -4.79 8.18 -3.04
CA GLY A 218 -4.52 6.88 -2.43
C GLY A 218 -5.04 6.77 -1.00
N GLY A 219 -4.85 7.82 -0.20
CA GLY A 219 -5.27 7.88 1.20
C GLY A 219 -6.78 7.97 1.45
N LEU A 220 -7.59 8.40 0.47
CA LEU A 220 -9.06 8.50 0.63
C LEU A 220 -9.75 7.15 0.90
N GLY A 221 -9.16 6.06 0.44
CA GLY A 221 -9.70 4.71 0.59
C GLY A 221 -10.68 4.29 -0.50
N PHE A 222 -10.65 3.00 -0.81
CA PHE A 222 -11.37 2.42 -1.95
C PHE A 222 -12.89 2.47 -1.84
N MET A 223 -13.44 2.51 -0.62
CA MET A 223 -14.89 2.66 -0.39
C MET A 223 -15.38 4.03 -0.84
N VAL A 224 -14.59 5.07 -0.57
CA VAL A 224 -14.89 6.46 -0.99
C VAL A 224 -14.88 6.55 -2.50
N TRP A 225 -13.88 5.99 -3.18
CA TRP A 225 -13.82 5.95 -4.65
C TRP A 225 -15.02 5.25 -5.27
N ASN A 226 -15.37 4.07 -4.75
CA ASN A 226 -16.52 3.33 -5.26
C ASN A 226 -17.83 4.11 -5.08
N ASN A 227 -17.94 4.90 -4.02
CA ASN A 227 -19.09 5.76 -3.79
C ASN A 227 -19.12 6.95 -4.73
N ILE A 228 -17.98 7.63 -4.93
CA ILE A 228 -17.84 8.77 -5.86
C ILE A 228 -18.17 8.33 -7.30
N ILE A 229 -17.62 7.20 -7.76
CA ILE A 229 -17.89 6.66 -9.11
C ILE A 229 -19.37 6.33 -9.29
N LYS A 230 -20.03 5.76 -8.27
CA LYS A 230 -21.46 5.41 -8.34
C LYS A 230 -22.38 6.63 -8.32
N ALA A 231 -22.05 7.64 -7.53
CA ALA A 231 -22.83 8.84 -7.39
C ALA A 231 -22.54 9.90 -8.47
N LYS A 232 -21.64 9.62 -9.43
CA LYS A 232 -21.30 10.52 -10.56
C LYS A 232 -20.99 11.96 -10.14
N LEU A 233 -20.17 12.13 -9.07
CA LEU A 233 -19.77 13.42 -8.50
C LEU A 233 -20.92 14.23 -7.85
N ASP A 234 -22.11 13.68 -7.70
CA ASP A 234 -23.18 14.35 -6.99
C ASP A 234 -23.01 14.20 -5.46
N PHE A 235 -22.57 15.27 -4.81
CA PHE A 235 -22.31 15.32 -3.37
C PHE A 235 -23.54 14.99 -2.51
N LYS A 236 -24.76 15.29 -3.01
CA LYS A 236 -25.99 15.00 -2.27
C LYS A 236 -26.22 13.50 -2.07
N HIS A 237 -25.83 12.70 -3.08
CA HIS A 237 -26.00 11.25 -3.09
C HIS A 237 -24.84 10.47 -2.44
N TYR A 238 -23.81 11.16 -1.90
CA TYR A 238 -22.71 10.50 -1.20
C TYR A 238 -23.17 9.91 0.14
N SER A 239 -22.63 8.75 0.46
CA SER A 239 -22.81 8.15 1.78
C SER A 239 -22.25 9.06 2.88
N LEU A 240 -22.78 8.96 4.10
CA LEU A 240 -22.29 9.72 5.25
C LEU A 240 -20.78 9.52 5.46
N HIS A 241 -20.32 8.27 5.35
CA HIS A 241 -18.90 7.95 5.43
C HIS A 241 -18.06 8.74 4.42
N THR A 242 -18.45 8.77 3.14
CA THR A 242 -17.72 9.52 2.09
C THR A 242 -17.70 11.02 2.38
N LYS A 243 -18.83 11.59 2.83
CA LYS A 243 -18.89 13.02 3.18
C LYS A 243 -17.94 13.36 4.33
N ILE A 244 -17.93 12.53 5.38
CA ILE A 244 -17.06 12.72 6.55
C ILE A 244 -15.59 12.63 6.11
N VAL A 245 -15.19 11.59 5.37
CA VAL A 245 -13.81 11.42 4.91
C VAL A 245 -13.36 12.61 4.08
N LEU A 246 -14.14 13.03 3.08
CA LEU A 246 -13.78 14.16 2.23
C LEU A 246 -13.68 15.47 3.02
N SER A 247 -14.63 15.73 3.93
CA SER A 247 -14.62 16.95 4.74
C SER A 247 -13.44 16.98 5.70
N ILE A 248 -13.14 15.88 6.40
CA ILE A 248 -12.02 15.81 7.33
C ILE A 248 -10.70 15.94 6.57
N THR A 249 -10.52 15.24 5.42
CA THR A 249 -9.32 15.36 4.60
C THR A 249 -9.10 16.81 4.16
N ALA A 250 -10.14 17.50 3.68
CA ALA A 250 -10.04 18.90 3.28
C ALA A 250 -9.66 19.81 4.45
N VAL A 251 -10.30 19.64 5.62
CA VAL A 251 -9.99 20.42 6.83
C VAL A 251 -8.53 20.19 7.28
N LEU A 252 -8.08 18.93 7.31
CA LEU A 252 -6.70 18.61 7.71
C LEU A 252 -5.67 19.20 6.73
N LEU A 253 -5.90 19.09 5.44
CA LEU A 253 -4.99 19.66 4.43
C LEU A 253 -4.91 21.18 4.54
N ILE A 254 -6.05 21.87 4.65
CA ILE A 254 -6.09 23.33 4.75
C ILE A 254 -5.46 23.79 6.08
N SER A 255 -5.84 23.18 7.20
CA SER A 255 -5.32 23.57 8.51
C SER A 255 -3.81 23.35 8.63
N SER A 256 -3.31 22.19 8.16
CA SER A 256 -1.86 21.91 8.16
C SER A 256 -1.10 22.90 7.28
N THR A 257 -1.60 23.17 6.07
CA THR A 257 -0.98 24.16 5.16
C THR A 257 -0.92 25.54 5.79
N VAL A 258 -2.00 26.01 6.42
CA VAL A 258 -2.04 27.32 7.11
C VAL A 258 -1.08 27.34 8.28
N LEU A 259 -1.04 26.28 9.10
CA LEU A 259 -0.12 26.20 10.24
C LEU A 259 1.34 26.23 9.81
N PHE A 260 1.72 25.45 8.79
CA PHE A 260 3.08 25.46 8.24
C PHE A 260 3.44 26.83 7.65
N PHE A 261 2.51 27.46 6.93
CA PHE A 261 2.75 28.80 6.37
C PHE A 261 2.99 29.85 7.46
N ILE A 262 2.18 29.85 8.53
CA ILE A 262 2.37 30.75 9.69
C ILE A 262 3.70 30.45 10.39
N CYS A 263 4.03 29.18 10.60
CA CYS A 263 5.28 28.77 11.24
C CYS A 263 6.49 29.22 10.42
N LEU A 264 6.48 29.04 9.12
CA LEU A 264 7.56 29.45 8.21
C LEU A 264 7.71 30.99 8.16
N LEU A 265 6.60 31.74 8.16
CA LEU A 265 6.66 33.20 8.23
C LEU A 265 7.30 33.69 9.53
N TYR A 266 7.05 32.99 10.65
CA TYR A 266 7.62 33.35 11.94
C TYR A 266 9.11 32.96 12.06
N THR A 267 9.54 31.89 11.43
CA THR A 267 10.91 31.34 11.49
C THR A 267 11.81 31.80 10.37
N SER A 268 11.28 32.52 9.36
CA SER A 268 12.10 33.06 8.28
C SER A 268 13.04 34.16 8.86
N PRO A 269 14.37 33.99 8.79
CA PRO A 269 15.30 35.04 9.21
C PRO A 269 15.09 36.27 8.34
N SER A 270 14.83 37.36 8.98
CA SER A 270 14.78 38.71 8.38
C SER A 270 16.15 39.13 7.85
#